data_fa487ad64dc50ed7f8817cc28134a719
#
_entry.id   fa487ad64dc50ed7f8817cc28134a719
#
_cell.length_a   1.000
_cell.length_b   1.000
_cell.length_c   1.000
_cell.angle_alpha   90.00
_cell.angle_beta   90.00
_cell.angle_gamma   90.00
#
_symmetry.space_group_name_H-M   'P 1'
#
loop_
_entity.id
_entity.type
_entity.pdbx_description
1 polymer ?
#
loop_
_entity_poly.entity_id
_entity_poly.type
_entity_poly.pdbx_seq_one_letter_code
_entity_poly.pdbx_strand_id
1 'polypeptide(L)'
;MKISIVGAGNMGSAIAHELVSNDDVELIRICDARSSALDQLQRRLDSPKVRTVNVDARNKRTLMAVLEDSDCVVGCSSPEVNPLLATIAVNAGSHYCDLGSAAAIVREEAKLAPLAKDKGIWVVPGCGLDPGLVHILCHSAISYLDQPESANIWVGDVPLHPQPPFNFRIGWSAEKLLDDYTNEVRVVEDGQLILKTPLTGIEHLSFGSDYSNMEAFYTAGDLETLWKLSNRQL
;
A
#
# COMPACT_ATOMS: atom_id res chain seq x y z
N MET A 1 -21.05 4.43 -4.79
CA MET A 1 -19.77 4.47 -5.54
C MET A 1 -19.50 3.15 -6.23
N LYS A 2 -18.84 3.20 -7.41
CA LYS A 2 -18.33 2.03 -8.15
C LYS A 2 -16.82 1.96 -7.99
N ILE A 3 -16.33 0.91 -7.35
CA ILE A 3 -14.92 0.74 -7.05
C ILE A 3 -14.36 -0.45 -7.84
N SER A 4 -13.26 -0.23 -8.56
CA SER A 4 -12.55 -1.30 -9.27
C SER A 4 -11.24 -1.63 -8.56
N ILE A 5 -11.08 -2.88 -8.17
CA ILE A 5 -9.87 -3.42 -7.53
C ILE A 5 -9.10 -4.25 -8.56
N VAL A 6 -7.86 -3.91 -8.83
CA VAL A 6 -7.01 -4.64 -9.76
C VAL A 6 -6.00 -5.47 -8.97
N GLY A 7 -6.24 -6.77 -8.91
CA GLY A 7 -5.53 -7.78 -8.13
C GLY A 7 -6.45 -8.47 -7.11
N ALA A 8 -6.67 -9.79 -7.28
CA ALA A 8 -7.45 -10.65 -6.37
C ALA A 8 -6.54 -11.47 -5.44
N GLY A 9 -5.41 -10.89 -5.04
CA GLY A 9 -4.52 -11.45 -4.02
C GLY A 9 -5.04 -11.24 -2.59
N ASN A 10 -4.20 -11.49 -1.59
CA ASN A 10 -4.57 -11.34 -0.18
C ASN A 10 -5.13 -9.94 0.12
N MET A 11 -4.40 -8.90 -0.30
CA MET A 11 -4.78 -7.50 0.00
C MET A 11 -6.03 -7.08 -0.76
N GLY A 12 -6.10 -7.32 -2.09
CA GLY A 12 -7.31 -6.99 -2.85
C GLY A 12 -8.55 -7.73 -2.36
N SER A 13 -8.36 -8.97 -1.87
CA SER A 13 -9.43 -9.75 -1.24
C SER A 13 -9.90 -9.16 0.09
N ALA A 14 -8.97 -8.68 0.92
CA ALA A 14 -9.30 -8.03 2.20
C ALA A 14 -10.04 -6.70 1.98
N ILE A 15 -9.56 -5.89 1.04
CA ILE A 15 -10.21 -4.62 0.66
C ILE A 15 -11.62 -4.89 0.12
N ALA A 16 -11.79 -5.86 -0.77
CA ALA A 16 -13.10 -6.20 -1.30
C ALA A 16 -14.06 -6.65 -0.20
N HIS A 17 -13.58 -7.45 0.76
CA HIS A 17 -14.36 -7.91 1.92
C HIS A 17 -14.87 -6.73 2.75
N GLU A 18 -14.01 -5.77 3.04
CA GLU A 18 -14.38 -4.58 3.83
C GLU A 18 -15.40 -3.71 3.07
N LEU A 19 -15.17 -3.48 1.78
CA LEU A 19 -16.05 -2.65 0.96
C LEU A 19 -17.44 -3.23 0.74
N VAL A 20 -17.63 -4.55 0.83
CA VAL A 20 -18.95 -5.19 0.75
C VAL A 20 -19.89 -4.66 1.82
N SER A 21 -19.38 -4.40 3.01
CA SER A 21 -20.16 -3.91 4.16
C SER A 21 -20.47 -2.41 4.10
N ASN A 22 -19.87 -1.67 3.18
CA ASN A 22 -20.03 -0.22 3.08
C ASN A 22 -21.26 0.13 2.23
N ASP A 23 -22.22 0.86 2.79
CA ASP A 23 -23.46 1.23 2.13
C ASP A 23 -23.26 2.24 0.99
N ASP A 24 -22.20 3.04 1.02
CA ASP A 24 -21.86 4.00 -0.05
C ASP A 24 -21.29 3.31 -1.29
N VAL A 25 -20.94 2.02 -1.19
CA VAL A 25 -20.42 1.22 -2.31
C VAL A 25 -21.55 0.40 -2.93
N GLU A 26 -21.85 0.69 -4.17
CA GLU A 26 -22.90 0.00 -4.94
C GLU A 26 -22.33 -1.14 -5.80
N LEU A 27 -21.09 -0.98 -6.30
CA LEU A 27 -20.43 -1.97 -7.16
C LEU A 27 -18.95 -2.11 -6.81
N ILE A 28 -18.51 -3.34 -6.63
CA ILE A 28 -17.11 -3.72 -6.46
C ILE A 28 -16.73 -4.60 -7.65
N ARG A 29 -15.90 -4.07 -8.54
CA ARG A 29 -15.36 -4.82 -9.68
C ARG A 29 -13.97 -5.31 -9.32
N ILE A 30 -13.76 -6.62 -9.39
CA ILE A 30 -12.47 -7.23 -9.05
C ILE A 30 -11.84 -7.83 -10.30
N CYS A 31 -10.66 -7.36 -10.64
CA CYS A 31 -9.90 -7.71 -11.84
C CYS A 31 -8.68 -8.54 -11.48
N ASP A 32 -8.48 -9.69 -12.10
CA ASP A 32 -7.24 -10.50 -11.98
C ASP A 32 -7.05 -11.37 -13.23
N ALA A 33 -5.82 -11.69 -13.54
CA ALA A 33 -5.50 -12.61 -14.65
C ALA A 33 -5.83 -14.07 -14.30
N ARG A 34 -5.90 -14.41 -13.02
CA ARG A 34 -6.17 -15.77 -12.53
C ARG A 34 -7.66 -15.97 -12.28
N SER A 35 -8.34 -16.65 -13.18
CA SER A 35 -9.77 -16.95 -13.02
C SER A 35 -10.08 -17.72 -11.72
N SER A 36 -9.20 -18.65 -11.32
CA SER A 36 -9.37 -19.42 -10.08
C SER A 36 -9.39 -18.54 -8.81
N ALA A 37 -8.59 -17.47 -8.76
CA ALA A 37 -8.61 -16.49 -7.66
C ALA A 37 -9.92 -15.71 -7.64
N LEU A 38 -10.40 -15.29 -8.80
CA LEU A 38 -11.67 -14.60 -8.94
C LEU A 38 -12.85 -15.47 -8.51
N ASP A 39 -12.91 -16.73 -8.95
CA ASP A 39 -13.98 -17.69 -8.59
C ASP A 39 -14.00 -17.96 -7.07
N GLN A 40 -12.82 -18.10 -6.46
CA GLN A 40 -12.70 -18.32 -5.03
C GLN A 40 -13.19 -17.09 -4.25
N LEU A 41 -12.80 -15.89 -4.68
CA LEU A 41 -13.18 -14.64 -4.03
C LEU A 41 -14.66 -14.36 -4.20
N GLN A 42 -15.22 -14.58 -5.39
CA GLN A 42 -16.67 -14.43 -5.66
C GLN A 42 -17.50 -15.31 -4.71
N ARG A 43 -17.12 -16.58 -4.55
CA ARG A 43 -17.80 -17.51 -3.62
C ARG A 43 -17.68 -17.08 -2.16
N ARG A 44 -16.53 -16.55 -1.77
CA ARG A 44 -16.26 -16.12 -0.38
C ARG A 44 -17.03 -14.87 0.01
N LEU A 45 -17.15 -13.92 -0.91
CA LEU A 45 -17.84 -12.65 -0.63
C LEU A 45 -19.36 -12.76 -0.74
N ASP A 46 -19.86 -13.64 -1.62
CA ASP A 46 -21.27 -13.94 -1.84
C ASP A 46 -22.21 -12.69 -1.78
N SER A 47 -21.82 -11.65 -2.50
CA SER A 47 -22.50 -10.35 -2.47
C SER A 47 -22.97 -9.91 -3.84
N PRO A 48 -24.19 -9.36 -3.95
CA PRO A 48 -24.71 -8.82 -5.22
C PRO A 48 -23.94 -7.58 -5.69
N LYS A 49 -23.18 -6.92 -4.82
CA LYS A 49 -22.32 -5.80 -5.18
C LYS A 49 -21.06 -6.22 -5.94
N VAL A 50 -20.65 -7.50 -5.86
CA VAL A 50 -19.38 -7.98 -6.40
C VAL A 50 -19.53 -8.46 -7.84
N ARG A 51 -18.61 -8.05 -8.69
CA ARG A 51 -18.42 -8.52 -10.07
C ARG A 51 -16.96 -8.82 -10.31
N THR A 52 -16.68 -10.00 -10.83
CA THR A 52 -15.31 -10.41 -11.17
C THR A 52 -15.08 -10.29 -12.68
N VAL A 53 -13.90 -9.85 -13.08
CA VAL A 53 -13.49 -9.70 -14.47
C VAL A 53 -12.12 -10.32 -14.67
N ASN A 54 -12.02 -11.33 -15.52
CA ASN A 54 -10.74 -11.93 -15.86
C ASN A 54 -9.99 -11.05 -16.87
N VAL A 55 -8.94 -10.39 -16.41
CA VAL A 55 -8.12 -9.49 -17.25
C VAL A 55 -6.69 -9.43 -16.75
N ASP A 56 -5.73 -9.45 -17.67
CA ASP A 56 -4.33 -9.18 -17.35
C ASP A 56 -4.14 -7.66 -17.19
N ALA A 57 -3.63 -7.24 -16.03
CA ALA A 57 -3.36 -5.85 -15.70
C ALA A 57 -2.36 -5.15 -16.65
N ARG A 58 -1.60 -5.93 -17.43
CA ARG A 58 -0.71 -5.41 -18.48
C ARG A 58 -1.42 -5.14 -19.81
N ASN A 59 -2.64 -5.64 -19.97
CA ASN A 59 -3.43 -5.38 -21.17
C ASN A 59 -4.20 -4.05 -21.07
N LYS A 60 -3.52 -2.98 -21.45
CA LYS A 60 -4.04 -1.61 -21.38
C LYS A 60 -5.43 -1.45 -22.01
N ARG A 61 -5.66 -2.03 -23.18
CA ARG A 61 -6.93 -1.85 -23.94
C ARG A 61 -8.11 -2.45 -23.18
N THR A 62 -7.94 -3.65 -22.67
CA THR A 62 -8.99 -4.33 -21.91
C THR A 62 -9.25 -3.63 -20.59
N LEU A 63 -8.18 -3.24 -19.88
CA LEU A 63 -8.31 -2.50 -18.63
C LEU A 63 -9.05 -1.16 -18.81
N MET A 64 -8.70 -0.38 -19.82
CA MET A 64 -9.40 0.88 -20.09
C MET A 64 -10.91 0.68 -20.19
N ALA A 65 -11.35 -0.32 -20.96
CA ALA A 65 -12.78 -0.61 -21.13
C ALA A 65 -13.45 -1.09 -19.82
N VAL A 66 -12.71 -1.84 -18.99
CA VAL A 66 -13.23 -2.37 -17.72
C VAL A 66 -13.30 -1.28 -16.65
N LEU A 67 -12.40 -0.31 -16.66
CA LEU A 67 -12.28 0.71 -15.61
C LEU A 67 -13.00 2.03 -15.94
N GLU A 68 -13.55 2.17 -17.15
CA GLU A 68 -14.09 3.42 -17.70
C GLU A 68 -15.20 4.05 -16.84
N ASP A 69 -16.02 3.23 -16.17
CA ASP A 69 -17.14 3.69 -15.34
C ASP A 69 -16.87 3.60 -13.82
N SER A 70 -15.61 3.56 -13.42
CA SER A 70 -15.22 3.49 -12.02
C SER A 70 -15.11 4.88 -11.40
N ASP A 71 -15.67 5.06 -10.21
CA ASP A 71 -15.43 6.27 -9.41
C ASP A 71 -14.01 6.24 -8.81
N CYS A 72 -13.55 5.04 -8.43
CA CYS A 72 -12.20 4.85 -7.89
C CYS A 72 -11.59 3.52 -8.40
N VAL A 73 -10.31 3.55 -8.71
CA VAL A 73 -9.49 2.38 -9.04
C VAL A 73 -8.47 2.13 -7.94
N VAL A 74 -8.42 0.90 -7.44
CA VAL A 74 -7.49 0.46 -6.39
C VAL A 74 -6.47 -0.52 -6.97
N GLY A 75 -5.18 -0.15 -6.96
CA GLY A 75 -4.07 -0.99 -7.39
C GLY A 75 -3.65 -1.97 -6.30
N CYS A 76 -3.91 -3.27 -6.50
CA CYS A 76 -3.56 -4.37 -5.59
C CYS A 76 -2.81 -5.50 -6.30
N SER A 77 -2.28 -5.23 -7.48
CA SER A 77 -1.46 -6.15 -8.26
C SER A 77 0.04 -5.90 -8.02
N SER A 78 0.90 -6.37 -8.92
CA SER A 78 2.33 -6.09 -8.80
C SER A 78 2.60 -4.57 -8.97
N PRO A 79 3.50 -3.99 -8.15
CA PRO A 79 3.72 -2.54 -8.11
C PRO A 79 4.11 -1.91 -9.45
N GLU A 80 4.79 -2.66 -10.33
CA GLU A 80 5.23 -2.18 -11.64
C GLU A 80 4.06 -1.79 -12.57
N VAL A 81 2.86 -2.31 -12.27
CA VAL A 81 1.63 -2.01 -13.03
C VAL A 81 0.95 -0.71 -12.53
N ASN A 82 1.25 -0.26 -11.32
CA ASN A 82 0.60 0.89 -10.70
C ASN A 82 0.64 2.16 -11.55
N PRO A 83 1.77 2.58 -12.18
CA PRO A 83 1.77 3.77 -13.03
C PRO A 83 0.84 3.65 -14.24
N LEU A 84 0.69 2.45 -14.80
CA LEU A 84 -0.27 2.19 -15.87
C LEU A 84 -1.70 2.32 -15.37
N LEU A 85 -2.03 1.72 -14.21
CA LEU A 85 -3.35 1.80 -13.59
C LEU A 85 -3.72 3.24 -13.26
N ALA A 86 -2.81 3.99 -12.61
CA ALA A 86 -2.99 5.41 -12.31
C ALA A 86 -3.26 6.22 -13.59
N THR A 87 -2.48 5.97 -14.65
CA THR A 87 -2.67 6.64 -15.95
C THR A 87 -4.06 6.33 -16.54
N ILE A 88 -4.51 5.09 -16.48
CA ILE A 88 -5.83 4.69 -16.98
C ILE A 88 -6.93 5.37 -16.16
N ALA A 89 -6.85 5.31 -14.83
CA ALA A 89 -7.80 5.92 -13.93
C ALA A 89 -7.92 7.43 -14.17
N VAL A 90 -6.78 8.14 -14.21
CA VAL A 90 -6.76 9.58 -14.48
C VAL A 90 -7.37 9.92 -15.84
N ASN A 91 -7.09 9.16 -16.89
CA ASN A 91 -7.69 9.39 -18.20
C ASN A 91 -9.19 9.17 -18.20
N ALA A 92 -9.68 8.18 -17.47
CA ALA A 92 -11.10 7.89 -17.29
C ALA A 92 -11.84 8.91 -16.40
N GLY A 93 -11.12 9.76 -15.66
CA GLY A 93 -11.71 10.67 -14.68
C GLY A 93 -12.04 9.99 -13.35
N SER A 94 -11.41 8.86 -13.06
CA SER A 94 -11.56 8.10 -11.81
C SER A 94 -10.49 8.47 -10.80
N HIS A 95 -10.83 8.46 -9.52
CA HIS A 95 -9.83 8.50 -8.45
C HIS A 95 -8.95 7.25 -8.51
N TYR A 96 -7.72 7.36 -7.99
CA TYR A 96 -6.80 6.24 -7.92
C TYR A 96 -6.12 6.16 -6.56
N CYS A 97 -5.96 4.96 -6.05
CA CYS A 97 -5.06 4.66 -4.95
C CYS A 97 -4.41 3.29 -5.10
N ASP A 98 -3.29 3.08 -4.44
CA ASP A 98 -2.61 1.78 -4.33
C ASP A 98 -2.01 1.55 -2.95
N LEU A 99 -1.44 0.37 -2.74
CA LEU A 99 -0.89 -0.04 -1.43
C LEU A 99 0.57 0.37 -1.23
N GLY A 100 1.14 1.07 -2.18
CA GLY A 100 2.52 1.53 -2.16
C GLY A 100 3.48 0.66 -2.93
N SER A 101 4.64 1.22 -3.17
CA SER A 101 5.70 0.61 -3.96
C SER A 101 7.03 1.33 -3.73
N ALA A 102 8.08 0.95 -4.47
CA ALA A 102 9.35 1.64 -4.47
C ALA A 102 9.19 3.13 -4.85
N ALA A 103 9.98 4.01 -4.24
CA ALA A 103 9.94 5.45 -4.45
C ALA A 103 10.02 5.88 -5.93
N ALA A 104 10.66 5.07 -6.79
CA ALA A 104 10.71 5.31 -8.23
C ALA A 104 9.32 5.24 -8.89
N ILE A 105 8.50 4.26 -8.48
CA ILE A 105 7.14 4.07 -8.99
C ILE A 105 6.24 5.21 -8.51
N VAL A 106 6.30 5.56 -7.22
CA VAL A 106 5.57 6.70 -6.66
C VAL A 106 5.91 8.00 -7.39
N ARG A 107 7.18 8.20 -7.78
CA ARG A 107 7.57 9.37 -8.57
C ARG A 107 6.97 9.38 -9.99
N GLU A 108 6.81 8.21 -10.62
CA GLU A 108 6.11 8.12 -11.92
C GLU A 108 4.62 8.48 -11.77
N GLU A 109 3.96 8.00 -10.74
CA GLU A 109 2.56 8.33 -10.46
C GLU A 109 2.38 9.82 -10.12
N ALA A 110 3.33 10.42 -9.41
CA ALA A 110 3.31 11.85 -9.08
C ALA A 110 3.34 12.76 -10.34
N LYS A 111 3.84 12.28 -11.47
CA LYS A 111 3.80 13.03 -12.74
C LYS A 111 2.38 13.26 -13.25
N LEU A 112 1.41 12.49 -12.77
CA LEU A 112 -0.01 12.64 -13.12
C LEU A 112 -0.69 13.78 -12.35
N ALA A 113 -0.05 14.35 -11.31
CA ALA A 113 -0.65 15.36 -10.45
C ALA A 113 -1.27 16.57 -11.18
N PRO A 114 -0.63 17.17 -12.21
CA PRO A 114 -1.24 18.28 -12.94
C PRO A 114 -2.54 17.86 -13.62
N LEU A 115 -2.54 16.73 -14.34
CA LEU A 115 -3.73 16.23 -15.04
C LEU A 115 -4.84 15.81 -14.07
N ALA A 116 -4.49 15.19 -12.96
CA ALA A 116 -5.44 14.82 -11.91
C ALA A 116 -6.11 16.06 -11.33
N LYS A 117 -5.33 17.12 -11.05
CA LYS A 117 -5.84 18.40 -10.57
C LYS A 117 -6.82 19.05 -11.55
N ASP A 118 -6.48 19.05 -12.84
CA ASP A 118 -7.33 19.63 -13.89
C ASP A 118 -8.67 18.91 -14.01
N LYS A 119 -8.68 17.60 -13.72
CA LYS A 119 -9.89 16.76 -13.72
C LYS A 119 -10.64 16.72 -12.38
N GLY A 120 -10.11 17.32 -11.32
CA GLY A 120 -10.70 17.31 -9.98
C GLY A 120 -10.68 15.94 -9.31
N ILE A 121 -9.70 15.09 -9.63
CA ILE A 121 -9.56 13.74 -9.09
C ILE A 121 -8.28 13.60 -8.26
N TRP A 122 -8.22 12.54 -7.45
CA TRP A 122 -7.10 12.24 -6.56
C TRP A 122 -6.32 11.05 -7.08
N VAL A 123 -4.99 11.13 -6.98
CA VAL A 123 -4.05 10.03 -7.16
C VAL A 123 -3.27 9.91 -5.86
N VAL A 124 -3.50 8.83 -5.13
CA VAL A 124 -2.96 8.63 -3.77
C VAL A 124 -2.20 7.30 -3.72
N PRO A 125 -0.91 7.30 -4.05
CA PRO A 125 -0.07 6.11 -3.89
C PRO A 125 0.23 5.86 -2.42
N GLY A 126 0.53 4.61 -2.07
CA GLY A 126 1.02 4.26 -0.75
C GLY A 126 -0.05 4.24 0.35
N CYS A 127 -1.27 3.78 0.05
CA CYS A 127 -2.36 3.61 1.02
C CYS A 127 -2.30 2.27 1.76
N GLY A 128 -1.09 1.77 2.06
CA GLY A 128 -0.87 0.54 2.83
C GLY A 128 -0.64 0.79 4.32
N LEU A 129 0.02 -0.16 4.98
CA LEU A 129 0.49 -0.01 6.36
C LEU A 129 1.76 0.84 6.40
N ASP A 130 2.80 0.40 5.68
CA ASP A 130 4.08 1.07 5.46
C ASP A 130 4.55 0.83 4.00
N PRO A 131 4.36 1.84 3.15
CA PRO A 131 3.86 3.20 3.39
C PRO A 131 2.35 3.30 3.59
N GLY A 132 1.91 4.34 4.30
CA GLY A 132 0.51 4.75 4.44
C GLY A 132 0.11 5.05 5.88
N LEU A 133 -0.49 4.10 6.58
CA LEU A 133 -1.01 4.33 7.93
C LEU A 133 0.05 4.85 8.91
N VAL A 134 1.26 4.30 8.87
CA VAL A 134 2.36 4.73 9.76
C VAL A 134 2.74 6.19 9.54
N HIS A 135 2.67 6.69 8.30
CA HIS A 135 2.95 8.09 7.98
C HIS A 135 1.90 9.03 8.55
N ILE A 136 0.62 8.65 8.46
CA ILE A 136 -0.50 9.40 9.03
C ILE A 136 -0.38 9.46 10.55
N LEU A 137 -0.12 8.33 11.19
CA LEU A 137 0.04 8.24 12.65
C LEU A 137 1.24 9.05 13.13
N CYS A 138 2.39 8.93 12.46
CA CYS A 138 3.60 9.66 12.79
C CYS A 138 3.40 11.18 12.62
N HIS A 139 2.84 11.62 11.49
CA HIS A 139 2.54 13.03 11.24
C HIS A 139 1.54 13.58 12.27
N SER A 140 0.50 12.83 12.58
CA SER A 140 -0.46 13.20 13.62
C SER A 140 0.21 13.34 14.99
N ALA A 141 1.04 12.37 15.40
CA ALA A 141 1.74 12.40 16.68
C ALA A 141 2.69 13.62 16.77
N ILE A 142 3.47 13.88 15.73
CA ILE A 142 4.37 15.06 15.65
C ILE A 142 3.58 16.37 15.79
N SER A 143 2.38 16.46 15.23
CA SER A 143 1.57 17.69 15.27
C SER A 143 1.06 18.07 16.67
N TYR A 144 1.12 17.16 17.64
CA TYR A 144 0.81 17.43 19.05
C TYR A 144 2.01 17.87 19.89
N LEU A 145 3.22 17.90 19.31
CA LEU A 145 4.45 18.25 20.00
C LEU A 145 4.89 19.67 19.61
N ASP A 146 5.30 20.46 20.59
CA ASP A 146 5.83 21.81 20.33
C ASP A 146 7.20 21.77 19.66
N GLN A 147 8.06 20.83 20.07
CA GLN A 147 9.42 20.67 19.55
C GLN A 147 9.75 19.16 19.45
N PRO A 148 9.37 18.51 18.35
CA PRO A 148 9.72 17.11 18.15
C PRO A 148 11.21 16.97 17.88
N GLU A 149 11.90 16.13 18.66
CA GLU A 149 13.34 15.87 18.52
C GLU A 149 13.60 14.60 17.70
N SER A 150 12.74 13.61 17.79
CA SER A 150 12.86 12.35 17.07
C SER A 150 11.52 11.70 16.78
N ALA A 151 11.46 10.91 15.72
CA ALA A 151 10.33 10.05 15.41
C ALA A 151 10.85 8.67 15.00
N ASN A 152 10.52 7.66 15.77
CA ASN A 152 10.85 6.27 15.48
C ASN A 152 9.59 5.49 15.15
N ILE A 153 9.62 4.76 14.05
CA ILE A 153 8.49 3.96 13.55
C ILE A 153 8.91 2.49 13.58
N TRP A 154 8.21 1.69 14.37
CA TRP A 154 8.38 0.25 14.38
C TRP A 154 7.14 -0.42 13.80
N VAL A 155 7.34 -1.26 12.80
CA VAL A 155 6.29 -2.04 12.15
C VAL A 155 6.58 -3.52 12.39
N GLY A 156 5.62 -4.22 12.97
CA GLY A 156 5.74 -5.66 13.26
C GLY A 156 4.86 -6.50 12.34
N ASP A 157 5.40 -7.62 11.88
CA ASP A 157 4.68 -8.66 11.15
C ASP A 157 5.04 -10.02 11.73
N VAL A 158 4.30 -10.43 12.75
CA VAL A 158 4.49 -11.70 13.44
C VAL A 158 3.23 -12.56 13.33
N PRO A 159 3.35 -13.85 12.97
CA PRO A 159 2.18 -14.71 12.90
C PRO A 159 1.62 -15.01 14.30
N LEU A 160 0.30 -15.00 14.44
CA LEU A 160 -0.38 -15.39 15.68
C LEU A 160 -0.05 -16.84 16.10
N HIS A 161 0.22 -17.70 15.12
CA HIS A 161 0.58 -19.12 15.31
C HIS A 161 1.88 -19.40 14.55
N PRO A 162 3.05 -19.12 15.18
CA PRO A 162 4.35 -19.39 14.58
C PRO A 162 4.51 -20.84 14.20
N GLN A 163 5.09 -21.13 13.04
CA GLN A 163 5.35 -22.47 12.54
C GLN A 163 6.83 -22.63 12.24
N PRO A 164 7.46 -23.74 12.71
CA PRO A 164 8.83 -24.06 12.36
C PRO A 164 9.00 -24.22 10.83
N PRO A 165 10.20 -24.03 10.26
CA PRO A 165 11.47 -23.78 10.97
C PRO A 165 11.73 -22.33 11.33
N PHE A 166 11.09 -21.36 10.69
CA PHE A 166 11.43 -19.93 10.85
C PHE A 166 10.52 -19.18 11.81
N ASN A 167 9.43 -19.78 12.26
CA ASN A 167 8.38 -19.14 13.05
C ASN A 167 7.85 -17.85 12.40
N PHE A 168 7.95 -17.75 11.09
CA PHE A 168 7.55 -16.62 10.27
C PHE A 168 6.68 -17.11 9.11
N ARG A 169 5.74 -16.25 8.68
CA ARG A 169 4.87 -16.51 7.54
C ARG A 169 4.76 -15.26 6.69
N ILE A 170 5.09 -15.40 5.41
CA ILE A 170 4.91 -14.29 4.46
C ILE A 170 3.42 -14.16 4.16
N GLY A 171 2.80 -13.07 4.64
CA GLY A 171 1.39 -12.77 4.43
C GLY A 171 1.11 -11.92 3.19
N TRP A 172 2.16 -11.36 2.57
CA TRP A 172 2.13 -10.43 1.46
C TRP A 172 3.16 -10.79 0.38
N SER A 173 3.79 -9.84 -0.31
CA SER A 173 4.75 -10.16 -1.38
C SER A 173 6.10 -10.62 -0.82
N ALA A 174 6.51 -11.83 -1.18
CA ALA A 174 7.83 -12.37 -0.81
C ALA A 174 8.98 -11.56 -1.42
N GLU A 175 8.80 -11.07 -2.64
CA GLU A 175 9.78 -10.21 -3.33
C GLU A 175 9.98 -8.90 -2.57
N LYS A 176 8.88 -8.26 -2.17
CA LYS A 176 8.95 -7.01 -1.40
C LYS A 176 9.60 -7.22 -0.02
N LEU A 177 9.32 -8.34 0.65
CA LEU A 177 10.00 -8.69 1.90
C LEU A 177 11.53 -8.79 1.71
N LEU A 178 11.98 -9.43 0.62
CA LEU A 178 13.39 -9.51 0.30
C LEU A 178 13.98 -8.11 0.02
N ASP A 179 13.27 -7.28 -0.70
CA ASP A 179 13.68 -5.89 -0.95
C ASP A 179 13.87 -5.11 0.36
N ASP A 180 12.95 -5.25 1.31
CA ASP A 180 13.02 -4.58 2.60
C ASP A 180 14.25 -5.01 3.43
N TYR A 181 14.71 -6.24 3.23
CA TYR A 181 15.86 -6.80 3.95
C TYR A 181 17.19 -6.68 3.19
N THR A 182 17.18 -6.26 1.94
CA THR A 182 18.40 -6.19 1.11
C THR A 182 18.71 -4.81 0.58
N ASN A 183 17.71 -3.95 0.44
CA ASN A 183 17.91 -2.59 -0.04
C ASN A 183 18.39 -1.65 1.08
N GLU A 184 19.18 -0.63 0.70
CA GLU A 184 19.64 0.40 1.64
C GLU A 184 18.45 1.12 2.28
N VAL A 185 18.55 1.34 3.58
CA VAL A 185 17.52 1.97 4.40
C VAL A 185 17.78 3.46 4.51
N ARG A 186 16.80 4.26 4.18
CA ARG A 186 16.87 5.71 4.34
C ARG A 186 16.38 6.11 5.73
N VAL A 187 17.22 6.84 6.45
CA VAL A 187 16.87 7.45 7.75
C VAL A 187 17.26 8.92 7.76
N VAL A 188 16.68 9.69 8.67
CA VAL A 188 17.07 11.09 8.90
C VAL A 188 17.81 11.16 10.21
N GLU A 189 19.06 11.65 10.18
CA GLU A 189 19.87 11.94 11.37
C GLU A 189 20.40 13.38 11.25
N ASP A 190 20.28 14.15 12.30
CA ASP A 190 20.71 15.57 12.35
C ASP A 190 20.14 16.40 11.17
N GLY A 191 18.90 16.14 10.81
CA GLY A 191 18.23 16.83 9.71
C GLY A 191 18.73 16.44 8.31
N GLN A 192 19.53 15.39 8.17
CA GLN A 192 20.06 14.92 6.89
C GLN A 192 19.59 13.51 6.56
N LEU A 193 19.24 13.28 5.30
CA LEU A 193 18.92 11.96 4.81
C LEU A 193 20.19 11.14 4.62
N ILE A 194 20.34 10.06 5.38
CA ILE A 194 21.48 9.14 5.31
C ILE A 194 21.03 7.72 4.99
N LEU A 195 21.98 6.88 4.57
CA LEU A 195 21.76 5.48 4.26
C LEU A 195 22.28 4.59 5.37
N LYS A 196 21.48 3.60 5.77
CA LYS A 196 21.85 2.54 6.70
C LYS A 196 21.82 1.18 5.99
N THR A 197 22.64 0.27 6.49
CA THR A 197 22.59 -1.13 6.05
C THR A 197 21.37 -1.81 6.65
N PRO A 198 20.55 -2.53 5.85
CA PRO A 198 19.41 -3.28 6.40
C PRO A 198 19.87 -4.34 7.40
N LEU A 199 18.98 -4.78 8.27
CA LEU A 199 19.21 -5.77 9.34
C LEU A 199 20.29 -5.35 10.36
N THR A 200 20.63 -4.06 10.43
CA THR A 200 21.52 -3.50 11.45
C THR A 200 20.73 -2.62 12.42
N GLY A 201 21.39 -2.08 13.47
CA GLY A 201 20.72 -1.23 14.46
C GLY A 201 19.74 -2.01 15.32
N ILE A 202 20.13 -3.22 15.76
CA ILE A 202 19.24 -4.09 16.54
C ILE A 202 18.90 -3.43 17.87
N GLU A 203 17.61 -3.32 18.14
CA GLU A 203 17.03 -2.84 19.39
C GLU A 203 16.11 -3.89 20.00
N HIS A 204 16.10 -3.98 21.32
CA HIS A 204 15.15 -4.84 22.04
C HIS A 204 13.96 -4.01 22.48
N LEU A 205 12.77 -4.45 22.09
CA LEU A 205 11.51 -3.75 22.32
C LEU A 205 10.50 -4.59 23.08
N SER A 206 9.60 -3.92 23.77
CA SER A 206 8.45 -4.55 24.42
C SER A 206 7.17 -3.75 24.14
N PHE A 207 6.17 -4.41 23.58
CA PHE A 207 4.84 -3.86 23.33
C PHE A 207 3.78 -4.49 24.24
N GLY A 208 4.08 -4.59 25.53
CA GLY A 208 3.21 -5.22 26.54
C GLY A 208 3.49 -6.73 26.69
N SER A 209 2.60 -7.42 27.41
CA SER A 209 2.82 -8.82 27.83
C SER A 209 2.98 -9.79 26.66
N ASP A 210 2.21 -9.59 25.60
CA ASP A 210 2.12 -10.54 24.48
C ASP A 210 3.30 -10.40 23.49
N TYR A 211 3.95 -9.23 23.50
CA TYR A 211 5.07 -8.89 22.65
C TYR A 211 6.22 -8.30 23.48
N SER A 212 6.61 -8.99 24.56
CA SER A 212 7.55 -8.47 25.56
C SER A 212 9.04 -8.68 25.20
N ASN A 213 9.34 -9.47 24.18
CA ASN A 213 10.71 -9.79 23.77
C ASN A 213 10.85 -9.74 22.25
N MET A 214 10.74 -8.55 21.71
CA MET A 214 10.86 -8.31 20.27
C MET A 214 12.21 -7.68 19.96
N GLU A 215 12.70 -7.98 18.78
CA GLU A 215 13.88 -7.31 18.19
C GLU A 215 13.43 -6.50 16.99
N ALA A 216 13.85 -5.24 16.93
CA ALA A 216 13.71 -4.39 15.77
C ALA A 216 15.08 -4.12 15.13
N PHE A 217 15.07 -3.93 13.84
CA PHE A 217 16.25 -3.59 13.04
C PHE A 217 15.84 -2.73 11.85
N TYR A 218 16.78 -2.07 11.21
CA TYR A 218 16.50 -1.25 10.04
C TYR A 218 16.03 -2.10 8.86
N THR A 219 14.89 -1.70 8.27
CA THR A 219 14.36 -2.25 7.02
C THR A 219 14.10 -1.13 6.02
N ALA A 220 14.18 -1.44 4.74
CA ALA A 220 13.87 -0.47 3.69
C ALA A 220 12.36 -0.14 3.71
N GLY A 221 12.04 1.11 4.00
CA GLY A 221 10.70 1.67 3.96
C GLY A 221 10.64 2.95 3.13
N ASP A 222 9.46 3.54 2.96
CA ASP A 222 9.31 4.84 2.28
C ASP A 222 9.28 6.00 3.27
N LEU A 223 10.45 6.40 3.76
CA LEU A 223 10.59 7.60 4.59
C LEU A 223 10.50 8.91 3.76
N GLU A 224 10.66 8.85 2.44
CA GLU A 224 10.77 10.05 1.59
C GLU A 224 9.50 10.91 1.65
N THR A 225 8.34 10.29 1.70
CA THR A 225 7.05 10.99 1.81
C THR A 225 6.92 11.68 3.17
N LEU A 226 7.25 10.99 4.26
CA LEU A 226 7.19 11.56 5.60
C LEU A 226 8.19 12.71 5.78
N TRP A 227 9.42 12.55 5.30
CA TRP A 227 10.45 13.58 5.31
C TRP A 227 10.04 14.86 4.57
N LYS A 228 9.41 14.73 3.40
CA LYS A 228 8.90 15.88 2.64
C LYS A 228 7.76 16.61 3.36
N LEU A 229 6.95 15.89 4.12
CA LEU A 229 5.89 16.48 4.93
C LEU A 229 6.45 17.19 6.16
N SER A 230 7.43 16.59 6.85
CA SER A 230 8.02 17.13 8.08
C SER A 230 8.95 18.31 7.83
N ASN A 231 9.66 18.39 6.71
CA ASN A 231 10.52 19.53 6.34
C ASN A 231 9.78 20.85 6.17
N ARG A 232 8.47 20.87 6.28
CA ARG A 232 7.68 22.10 6.38
C ARG A 232 7.41 22.52 7.82
N GLN A 233 7.81 21.69 8.81
CA GLN A 233 7.53 21.89 10.24
C GLN A 233 8.74 21.60 11.16
N LEU A 234 9.85 21.03 10.65
CA LEU A 234 11.10 20.77 11.39
C LEU A 234 12.22 21.67 10.91
#